data_80f284af563dc5880096ca62d13dd7f7
#
_entry.id   80f284af563dc5880096ca62d13dd7f7
#
_cell.length_a   1.000
_cell.length_b   1.000
_cell.length_c   1.000
_cell.angle_alpha   90.00
_cell.angle_beta   90.00
_cell.angle_gamma   90.00
#
_symmetry.space_group_name_H-M   'P 1'
#
loop_
_entity.id
_entity.type
_entity.pdbx_description
1 polymer ?
#
loop_
_entity_poly.entity_id
_entity_poly.type
_entity_poly.pdbx_seq_one_letter_code
_entity_poly.pdbx_strand_id
1 'polypeptide(L)'
;RASASSFRGQLQPVVPLLSELDRLISPALGHPTRYRIVTPGPLTERTLEIGALAAQAVGLRLDYRPGTFSHARAQARAEPMAEHPLGGLDQQPLAGQDSFLLGTRDELAPYLSEAMRAAITGPYLGVYPQADDPRYLIVLISGRTEAEVREAAQVLSLLDFPFADDAQMHVDLQDGAASASLGRQQRVRPGQRYRWRDLGFRTSSLKGSNPQAFELDFELPPDFYVSEDAQVRLSLSFAYGA
;
A
#
# COMPACT_ATOMS: atom_id res chain seq x y z
N ARG A 1 -36.53 32.27 -0.78
CA ARG A 1 -35.19 32.68 -0.32
C ARG A 1 -34.53 31.42 0.25
N ALA A 2 -33.57 30.88 -0.46
CA ALA A 2 -32.75 29.77 0.05
C ALA A 2 -31.73 30.35 1.03
N SER A 3 -31.74 29.88 2.28
CA SER A 3 -30.69 30.20 3.26
C SER A 3 -29.47 29.40 2.90
N ALA A 4 -28.35 30.06 2.62
CA ALA A 4 -27.06 29.41 2.45
C ALA A 4 -26.60 28.88 3.83
N SER A 5 -26.56 27.57 3.96
CA SER A 5 -25.94 26.92 5.12
C SER A 5 -24.43 26.91 4.91
N SER A 6 -23.70 27.64 5.73
CA SER A 6 -22.24 27.55 5.76
C SER A 6 -21.78 26.61 6.87
N PHE A 7 -21.00 25.58 6.51
CA PHE A 7 -20.34 24.69 7.48
C PHE A 7 -18.91 25.21 7.73
N ARG A 8 -18.58 25.49 8.97
CA ARG A 8 -17.19 25.76 9.39
C ARG A 8 -16.72 24.57 10.24
N GLY A 9 -15.88 23.76 9.67
CA GLY A 9 -15.18 22.69 10.39
C GLY A 9 -13.70 23.03 10.50
N GLN A 10 -13.09 22.72 11.62
CA GLN A 10 -11.63 22.74 11.77
C GLN A 10 -11.14 21.34 11.43
N LEU A 11 -10.40 21.22 10.34
CA LEU A 11 -9.74 19.95 9.99
C LEU A 11 -8.59 19.73 10.95
N GLN A 12 -8.67 18.68 11.75
CA GLN A 12 -7.50 18.20 12.49
C GLN A 12 -6.61 17.40 11.54
N PRO A 13 -5.29 17.58 11.60
CA PRO A 13 -4.37 16.73 10.85
C PRO A 13 -4.54 15.30 11.32
N VAL A 14 -4.86 14.40 10.41
CA VAL A 14 -4.91 12.96 10.69
C VAL A 14 -3.47 12.46 10.70
N VAL A 15 -3.06 11.82 11.78
CA VAL A 15 -1.79 11.07 11.80
C VAL A 15 -2.01 9.83 10.92
N PRO A 16 -1.30 9.69 9.81
CA PRO A 16 -1.47 8.54 8.95
C PRO A 16 -0.93 7.29 9.64
N LEU A 17 -1.66 6.17 9.53
CA LEU A 17 -1.28 4.89 10.09
C LEU A 17 -1.00 3.89 8.97
N LEU A 18 -0.04 3.00 9.18
CA LEU A 18 0.27 1.95 8.20
C LEU A 18 -0.90 0.97 8.02
N SER A 19 -1.67 0.70 9.08
CA SER A 19 -2.90 -0.10 9.00
C SER A 19 -3.99 0.51 8.09
N GLU A 20 -3.91 1.81 7.81
CA GLU A 20 -4.84 2.53 6.93
C GLU A 20 -4.30 2.77 5.50
N LEU A 21 -3.18 2.14 5.12
CA LEU A 21 -2.54 2.37 3.82
C LEU A 21 -3.49 2.21 2.64
N ASP A 22 -4.38 1.23 2.66
CA ASP A 22 -5.35 0.99 1.60
C ASP A 22 -6.29 2.18 1.44
N ARG A 23 -6.73 2.76 2.55
CA ARG A 23 -7.57 3.95 2.58
C ARG A 23 -6.78 5.20 2.16
N LEU A 24 -5.55 5.33 2.63
CA LEU A 24 -4.69 6.50 2.37
C LEU A 24 -4.28 6.59 0.89
N ILE A 25 -4.01 5.46 0.24
CA ILE A 25 -3.66 5.38 -1.19
C ILE A 25 -4.91 5.41 -2.08
N SER A 26 -6.09 5.13 -1.53
CA SER A 26 -7.32 5.04 -2.31
C SER A 26 -7.77 6.40 -2.87
N PRO A 27 -8.09 6.48 -4.16
CA PRO A 27 -8.61 7.70 -4.78
C PRO A 27 -10.02 8.09 -4.30
N ALA A 28 -10.67 7.28 -3.47
CA ALA A 28 -11.97 7.60 -2.87
C ALA A 28 -11.94 8.87 -2.01
N LEU A 29 -10.76 9.28 -1.52
CA LEU A 29 -10.56 10.53 -0.78
C LEU A 29 -10.38 11.76 -1.68
N GLY A 30 -10.54 11.63 -2.99
CA GLY A 30 -10.39 12.74 -3.95
C GLY A 30 -8.93 13.12 -4.22
N HIS A 31 -7.97 12.30 -3.81
CA HIS A 31 -6.57 12.48 -4.15
C HIS A 31 -6.34 12.16 -5.63
N PRO A 32 -5.47 12.93 -6.30
CA PRO A 32 -5.06 12.59 -7.65
C PRO A 32 -4.29 11.26 -7.63
N THR A 33 -4.59 10.37 -8.56
CA THR A 33 -3.88 9.09 -8.75
C THR A 33 -2.49 9.29 -9.34
N ARG A 34 -1.74 10.24 -8.78
CA ARG A 34 -0.38 10.59 -9.18
C ARG A 34 0.55 10.29 -8.03
N TYR A 35 1.57 9.53 -8.34
CA TYR A 35 2.54 9.07 -7.35
C TYR A 35 3.96 9.39 -7.82
N ARG A 36 4.84 9.67 -6.88
CA ARG A 36 6.23 9.94 -7.17
C ARG A 36 7.15 8.97 -6.44
N ILE A 37 7.99 8.31 -7.19
CA ILE A 37 9.10 7.54 -6.66
C ILE A 37 10.28 8.48 -6.46
N VAL A 38 10.81 8.56 -5.26
CA VAL A 38 11.89 9.47 -4.87
C VAL A 38 13.09 8.64 -4.43
N THR A 39 14.26 8.89 -5.05
CA THR A 39 15.51 8.20 -4.70
C THR A 39 16.61 9.18 -4.39
N PRO A 40 17.57 8.85 -3.52
CA PRO A 40 18.68 9.75 -3.17
C PRO A 40 19.66 9.99 -4.35
N GLY A 41 19.73 9.02 -5.24
CA GLY A 41 20.62 9.05 -6.40
C GLY A 41 19.87 8.91 -7.74
N PRO A 42 20.62 8.76 -8.85
CA PRO A 42 20.03 8.46 -10.13
C PRO A 42 19.37 7.09 -10.11
N LEU A 43 18.44 6.86 -11.06
CA LEU A 43 17.85 5.54 -11.23
C LEU A 43 18.93 4.54 -11.67
N THR A 44 19.06 3.50 -10.90
CA THR A 44 19.84 2.30 -11.22
C THR A 44 18.85 1.15 -11.49
N GLU A 45 19.31 0.05 -12.07
CA GLU A 45 18.50 -1.16 -12.25
C GLU A 45 17.83 -1.58 -10.93
N ARG A 46 18.58 -1.53 -9.85
CA ARG A 46 18.17 -1.92 -8.51
C ARG A 46 17.13 -0.96 -7.90
N THR A 47 17.34 0.35 -7.98
CA THR A 47 16.35 1.33 -7.50
C THR A 47 15.08 1.30 -8.36
N LEU A 48 15.20 0.96 -9.64
CA LEU A 48 14.07 0.77 -10.53
C LEU A 48 13.26 -0.48 -10.11
N GLU A 49 13.93 -1.58 -9.78
CA GLU A 49 13.28 -2.80 -9.28
C GLU A 49 12.47 -2.52 -8.00
N ILE A 50 13.08 -1.86 -7.02
CA ILE A 50 12.41 -1.52 -5.76
C ILE A 50 11.26 -0.52 -6.02
N GLY A 51 11.48 0.45 -6.89
CA GLY A 51 10.43 1.39 -7.30
C GLY A 51 9.26 0.70 -8.01
N ALA A 52 9.52 -0.34 -8.80
CA ALA A 52 8.50 -1.14 -9.45
C ALA A 52 7.67 -1.94 -8.42
N LEU A 53 8.29 -2.48 -7.36
CA LEU A 53 7.58 -3.11 -6.26
C LEU A 53 6.65 -2.13 -5.54
N ALA A 54 7.13 -0.91 -5.26
CA ALA A 54 6.30 0.14 -4.67
C ALA A 54 5.14 0.54 -5.60
N ALA A 55 5.40 0.68 -6.90
CA ALA A 55 4.36 0.97 -7.88
C ALA A 55 3.33 -0.18 -8.00
N GLN A 56 3.78 -1.42 -7.94
CA GLN A 56 2.89 -2.59 -7.88
C GLN A 56 2.01 -2.57 -6.63
N ALA A 57 2.59 -2.23 -5.47
CA ALA A 57 1.85 -2.14 -4.20
C ALA A 57 0.71 -1.12 -4.29
N VAL A 58 0.97 0.02 -4.92
CA VAL A 58 -0.07 1.05 -5.19
C VAL A 58 -1.08 0.54 -6.20
N GLY A 59 -0.63 -0.05 -7.32
CA GLY A 59 -1.52 -0.57 -8.37
C GLY A 59 -2.52 -1.59 -7.85
N LEU A 60 -2.08 -2.46 -6.93
CA LEU A 60 -2.97 -3.44 -6.28
C LEU A 60 -4.05 -2.78 -5.40
N ARG A 61 -3.76 -1.60 -4.82
CA ARG A 61 -4.69 -0.85 -3.98
C ARG A 61 -5.60 0.09 -4.75
N LEU A 62 -5.26 0.41 -6.00
CA LEU A 62 -6.07 1.29 -6.84
C LEU A 62 -7.30 0.61 -7.45
N ASP A 63 -7.45 -0.70 -7.28
CA ASP A 63 -8.62 -1.46 -7.73
C ASP A 63 -9.00 -1.13 -9.19
N TYR A 64 -8.08 -1.41 -10.13
CA TYR A 64 -8.20 -1.17 -11.58
C TYR A 64 -8.27 0.31 -12.01
N ARG A 65 -8.13 1.26 -11.10
CA ARG A 65 -8.08 2.67 -11.45
C ARG A 65 -6.69 3.05 -11.97
N PRO A 66 -6.61 3.92 -12.98
CA PRO A 66 -5.33 4.31 -13.54
C PRO A 66 -4.53 5.16 -12.54
N GLY A 67 -3.31 4.76 -12.26
CA GLY A 67 -2.33 5.54 -11.52
C GLY A 67 -1.16 5.94 -12.42
N THR A 68 -0.64 7.14 -12.22
CA THR A 68 0.55 7.61 -12.93
C THR A 68 1.73 7.73 -11.97
N PHE A 69 2.88 7.20 -12.40
CA PHE A 69 4.11 7.26 -11.62
C PHE A 69 5.14 8.15 -12.32
N SER A 70 5.81 8.95 -11.52
CA SER A 70 6.95 9.76 -11.96
C SER A 70 8.12 9.49 -11.03
N HIS A 71 9.33 9.81 -11.49
CA HIS A 71 10.52 9.72 -10.67
C HIS A 71 11.06 11.12 -10.37
N ALA A 72 11.60 11.30 -9.17
CA ALA A 72 12.37 12.46 -8.79
C ALA A 72 13.59 12.03 -7.96
N ARG A 73 14.65 12.84 -8.04
CA ARG A 73 15.77 12.71 -7.15
C ARG A 73 15.48 13.50 -5.87
N ALA A 74 15.77 12.90 -4.72
CA ALA A 74 15.67 13.58 -3.44
C ALA A 74 16.62 14.78 -3.40
N GLN A 75 16.14 15.89 -2.85
CA GLN A 75 16.90 17.09 -2.62
C GLN A 75 16.95 17.37 -1.12
N ALA A 76 18.12 17.77 -0.65
CA ALA A 76 18.25 18.14 0.74
C ALA A 76 17.73 19.57 0.94
N ARG A 77 17.00 19.77 2.04
CA ARG A 77 16.53 21.09 2.46
C ARG A 77 17.71 21.91 3.00
N ALA A 78 17.76 23.19 2.67
CA ALA A 78 18.82 24.07 3.15
C ALA A 78 18.79 24.24 4.68
N GLU A 79 17.58 24.29 5.25
CA GLU A 79 17.35 24.37 6.69
C GLU A 79 16.46 23.19 7.10
N PRO A 80 17.02 22.15 7.75
CA PRO A 80 16.25 21.00 8.19
C PRO A 80 15.19 21.37 9.23
N MET A 81 14.02 20.75 9.14
CA MET A 81 12.94 20.85 10.12
C MET A 81 13.17 19.83 11.23
N ALA A 82 13.55 20.29 12.43
CA ALA A 82 13.94 19.41 13.54
C ALA A 82 12.82 18.46 14.02
N GLU A 83 11.57 18.93 13.96
CA GLU A 83 10.42 18.18 14.48
C GLU A 83 9.83 17.17 13.48
N HIS A 84 10.20 17.28 12.18
CA HIS A 84 9.66 16.39 11.17
C HIS A 84 10.59 15.19 10.92
N PRO A 85 10.08 13.94 10.88
CA PRO A 85 10.91 12.75 10.65
C PRO A 85 11.74 12.81 9.37
N LEU A 86 11.19 13.40 8.30
CA LEU A 86 11.83 13.65 7.02
C LEU A 86 12.22 15.11 6.85
N GLY A 87 12.63 15.76 7.94
CA GLY A 87 12.87 17.21 7.98
C GLY A 87 14.03 17.70 7.12
N GLY A 88 14.95 16.83 6.75
CA GLY A 88 16.04 17.14 5.83
C GLY A 88 15.66 17.05 4.35
N LEU A 89 14.46 16.55 4.02
CA LEU A 89 13.99 16.41 2.63
C LEU A 89 13.33 17.72 2.17
N ASP A 90 13.76 18.24 1.04
CA ASP A 90 13.00 19.28 0.35
C ASP A 90 11.76 18.67 -0.29
N GLN A 91 10.59 19.03 0.24
CA GLN A 91 9.31 18.48 -0.17
C GLN A 91 8.59 19.35 -1.21
N GLN A 92 9.08 20.54 -1.53
CA GLN A 92 8.48 21.40 -2.55
C GLN A 92 8.35 20.71 -3.92
N PRO A 93 9.38 19.99 -4.41
CA PRO A 93 9.25 19.24 -5.67
C PRO A 93 8.24 18.10 -5.63
N LEU A 94 7.77 17.72 -4.42
CA LEU A 94 6.84 16.62 -4.18
C LEU A 94 5.38 17.09 -4.04
N ALA A 95 5.16 18.41 -4.00
CA ALA A 95 3.86 18.98 -3.76
C ALA A 95 2.77 18.46 -4.73
N GLY A 96 1.59 18.25 -4.21
CA GLY A 96 0.40 17.88 -5.00
C GLY A 96 0.30 16.41 -5.38
N GLN A 97 1.12 15.52 -4.79
CA GLN A 97 1.08 14.08 -5.04
C GLN A 97 1.69 13.29 -3.90
N ASP A 98 1.22 12.06 -3.70
CA ASP A 98 1.83 11.15 -2.76
C ASP A 98 3.18 10.66 -3.28
N SER A 99 4.13 10.43 -2.38
CA SER A 99 5.50 10.12 -2.73
C SER A 99 6.01 8.90 -1.98
N PHE A 100 6.89 8.13 -2.63
CA PHE A 100 7.55 6.97 -2.05
C PHE A 100 9.06 7.25 -2.01
N LEU A 101 9.60 7.47 -0.82
CA LEU A 101 11.02 7.69 -0.60
C LEU A 101 11.72 6.36 -0.39
N LEU A 102 12.61 5.99 -1.30
CA LEU A 102 13.29 4.70 -1.35
C LEU A 102 14.79 4.87 -1.15
N GLY A 103 15.37 4.07 -0.28
CA GLY A 103 16.82 4.00 -0.12
C GLY A 103 17.23 3.39 1.21
N THR A 104 18.50 3.05 1.32
CA THR A 104 19.08 2.61 2.59
C THR A 104 19.13 3.78 3.58
N ARG A 105 19.16 3.45 4.87
CA ARG A 105 19.32 4.44 5.95
C ARG A 105 20.49 5.39 5.70
N ASP A 106 21.62 4.87 5.21
CA ASP A 106 22.82 5.65 5.01
C ASP A 106 22.70 6.58 3.77
N GLU A 107 22.09 6.10 2.70
CA GLU A 107 21.79 6.94 1.52
C GLU A 107 20.77 8.04 1.83
N LEU A 108 19.81 7.73 2.69
CA LEU A 108 18.77 8.67 3.09
C LEU A 108 19.18 9.58 4.26
N ALA A 109 20.35 9.38 4.85
CA ALA A 109 20.82 10.15 6.01
C ALA A 109 20.69 11.68 5.91
N PRO A 110 20.91 12.32 4.74
CA PRO A 110 20.74 13.77 4.61
C PRO A 110 19.28 14.24 4.70
N TYR A 111 18.31 13.36 4.49
CA TYR A 111 16.89 13.68 4.39
C TYR A 111 16.12 13.34 5.67
N LEU A 112 16.70 12.50 6.54
CA LEU A 112 16.08 11.96 7.75
C LEU A 112 16.54 12.73 8.99
N SER A 113 15.66 12.86 9.98
CA SER A 113 16.06 13.28 11.32
C SER A 113 16.98 12.23 11.97
N GLU A 114 17.76 12.63 12.97
CA GLU A 114 18.64 11.72 13.70
C GLU A 114 17.84 10.58 14.39
N ALA A 115 16.72 10.91 14.98
CA ALA A 115 15.82 9.96 15.60
C ALA A 115 15.31 8.92 14.59
N MET A 116 14.93 9.38 13.39
CA MET A 116 14.48 8.50 12.31
C MET A 116 15.59 7.57 11.83
N ARG A 117 16.80 8.08 11.64
CA ARG A 117 17.95 7.24 11.28
C ARG A 117 18.26 6.17 12.32
N ALA A 118 18.18 6.53 13.60
CA ALA A 118 18.39 5.59 14.70
C ALA A 118 17.28 4.52 14.75
N ALA A 119 16.05 4.88 14.38
CA ALA A 119 14.92 3.95 14.35
C ALA A 119 15.04 2.88 13.23
N ILE A 120 15.74 3.16 12.13
CA ILE A 120 15.89 2.20 11.02
C ILE A 120 17.00 1.19 11.36
N THR A 121 16.59 0.09 12.00
CA THR A 121 17.50 -1.00 12.42
C THR A 121 17.34 -2.30 11.63
N GLY A 122 16.43 -2.31 10.63
CA GLY A 122 16.11 -3.45 9.76
C GLY A 122 15.22 -2.99 8.61
N PRO A 123 14.52 -3.91 7.90
CA PRO A 123 13.52 -3.56 6.91
C PRO A 123 12.46 -2.67 7.55
N TYR A 124 12.16 -1.54 6.93
CA TYR A 124 11.42 -0.47 7.58
C TYR A 124 10.41 0.19 6.64
N LEU A 125 9.21 0.35 7.14
CA LEU A 125 8.13 1.12 6.51
C LEU A 125 7.68 2.24 7.42
N GLY A 126 7.39 3.40 6.83
CA GLY A 126 6.80 4.52 7.54
C GLY A 126 5.91 5.35 6.62
N VAL A 127 4.89 6.00 7.19
CA VAL A 127 3.99 6.89 6.47
C VAL A 127 3.91 8.22 7.20
N TYR A 128 4.21 9.30 6.49
CA TYR A 128 4.31 10.64 7.07
C TYR A 128 3.58 11.65 6.19
N PRO A 129 2.87 12.62 6.78
CA PRO A 129 2.31 13.71 6.01
C PRO A 129 3.45 14.58 5.44
N GLN A 130 3.25 15.17 4.27
CA GLN A 130 4.18 16.19 3.78
C GLN A 130 4.11 17.42 4.71
N ALA A 131 5.26 17.99 5.04
CA ALA A 131 5.34 19.12 5.96
C ALA A 131 4.66 20.38 5.42
N ASP A 132 4.78 20.61 4.11
CA ASP A 132 4.25 21.80 3.45
C ASP A 132 2.77 21.61 3.03
N ASP A 133 2.30 20.37 2.83
CA ASP A 133 0.90 20.05 2.55
C ASP A 133 0.51 18.67 3.12
N PRO A 134 -0.02 18.63 4.33
CA PRO A 134 -0.33 17.37 5.03
C PRO A 134 -1.47 16.54 4.40
N ARG A 135 -2.07 17.03 3.31
CA ARG A 135 -3.03 16.25 2.53
C ARG A 135 -2.35 15.15 1.70
N TYR A 136 -1.05 15.30 1.46
CA TYR A 136 -0.25 14.34 0.72
C TYR A 136 0.73 13.63 1.64
N LEU A 137 1.07 12.41 1.27
CA LEU A 137 1.88 11.53 2.10
C LEU A 137 3.23 11.25 1.49
N ILE A 138 4.18 10.94 2.35
CA ILE A 138 5.45 10.32 1.98
C ILE A 138 5.50 8.95 2.66
N VAL A 139 5.52 7.90 1.85
CA VAL A 139 5.77 6.53 2.31
C VAL A 139 7.27 6.30 2.26
N LEU A 140 7.88 6.07 3.41
CA LEU A 140 9.30 5.73 3.55
C LEU A 140 9.47 4.22 3.46
N ILE A 141 10.30 3.77 2.53
CA ILE A 141 10.69 2.38 2.36
C ILE A 141 12.20 2.31 2.52
N SER A 142 12.67 1.78 3.63
CA SER A 142 14.09 1.83 4.00
C SER A 142 14.56 0.56 4.69
N GLY A 143 15.85 0.53 4.98
CA GLY A 143 16.55 -0.55 5.67
C GLY A 143 18.03 -0.19 5.82
N ARG A 144 18.80 -1.03 6.50
CA ARG A 144 20.25 -0.85 6.61
C ARG A 144 20.96 -1.21 5.30
N THR A 145 20.39 -2.17 4.59
CA THR A 145 20.93 -2.71 3.34
C THR A 145 19.87 -2.64 2.25
N GLU A 146 20.31 -2.72 1.01
CA GLU A 146 19.38 -2.76 -0.13
C GLU A 146 18.48 -4.01 -0.13
N ALA A 147 18.95 -5.13 0.41
CA ALA A 147 18.13 -6.32 0.60
C ALA A 147 16.97 -6.05 1.56
N GLU A 148 17.23 -5.34 2.65
CA GLU A 148 16.20 -4.92 3.60
C GLU A 148 15.22 -3.90 3.00
N VAL A 149 15.70 -2.96 2.17
CA VAL A 149 14.80 -2.03 1.44
C VAL A 149 13.90 -2.78 0.47
N ARG A 150 14.44 -3.76 -0.26
CA ARG A 150 13.65 -4.63 -1.14
C ARG A 150 12.60 -5.42 -0.34
N GLU A 151 12.99 -5.99 0.80
CA GLU A 151 12.09 -6.73 1.67
C GLU A 151 10.94 -5.84 2.15
N ALA A 152 11.21 -4.63 2.60
CA ALA A 152 10.19 -3.66 2.97
C ALA A 152 9.25 -3.34 1.80
N ALA A 153 9.78 -3.16 0.58
CA ALA A 153 8.96 -2.92 -0.61
C ALA A 153 8.10 -4.14 -0.98
N GLN A 154 8.61 -5.36 -0.79
CA GLN A 154 7.84 -6.59 -1.01
C GLN A 154 6.69 -6.72 -0.03
N VAL A 155 6.94 -6.44 1.26
CA VAL A 155 5.88 -6.44 2.28
C VAL A 155 4.80 -5.43 1.97
N LEU A 156 5.17 -4.23 1.49
CA LEU A 156 4.21 -3.22 1.07
C LEU A 156 3.27 -3.72 -0.03
N SER A 157 3.69 -4.63 -0.89
CA SER A 157 2.87 -5.21 -1.95
C SER A 157 1.93 -6.33 -1.49
N LEU A 158 2.02 -6.74 -0.23
CA LEU A 158 1.11 -7.74 0.36
C LEU A 158 -0.13 -7.03 0.90
N LEU A 159 -1.29 -7.26 0.29
CA LEU A 159 -2.56 -6.63 0.71
C LEU A 159 -3.02 -7.08 2.10
N ASP A 160 -2.81 -8.36 2.42
CA ASP A 160 -3.24 -8.98 3.68
C ASP A 160 -2.15 -8.91 4.78
N PHE A 161 -1.11 -8.11 4.59
CA PHE A 161 -0.08 -7.97 5.62
C PHE A 161 -0.65 -7.22 6.83
N PRO A 162 -0.44 -7.71 8.07
CA PRO A 162 -0.94 -7.08 9.28
C PRO A 162 -0.10 -5.86 9.65
N PHE A 163 -0.30 -4.75 8.91
CA PHE A 163 0.37 -3.50 9.21
C PHE A 163 0.01 -3.00 10.61
N ALA A 164 1.01 -2.44 11.29
CA ALA A 164 0.81 -1.88 12.63
C ALA A 164 -0.13 -0.67 12.60
N ASP A 165 -0.86 -0.51 13.68
CA ASP A 165 -1.67 0.68 13.97
C ASP A 165 -0.76 1.81 14.50
N ASP A 166 0.25 2.12 13.70
CA ASP A 166 1.29 3.13 13.93
C ASP A 166 1.72 3.73 12.59
N ALA A 167 2.35 4.91 12.64
CA ALA A 167 2.93 5.57 11.47
C ALA A 167 4.15 4.85 10.90
N GLN A 168 4.75 3.92 11.65
CA GLN A 168 6.01 3.26 11.28
C GLN A 168 6.10 1.87 11.87
N MET A 169 6.84 0.98 11.19
CA MET A 169 7.15 -0.35 11.71
C MET A 169 8.38 -0.96 11.05
N HIS A 170 9.00 -1.89 11.76
CA HIS A 170 9.88 -2.87 11.14
C HIS A 170 9.03 -3.99 10.56
N VAL A 171 9.41 -4.47 9.41
CA VAL A 171 8.68 -5.53 8.72
C VAL A 171 9.56 -6.77 8.58
N ASP A 172 8.93 -7.92 8.64
CA ASP A 172 9.56 -9.21 8.35
C ASP A 172 8.73 -9.91 7.28
N LEU A 173 9.37 -10.27 6.18
CA LEU A 173 8.70 -10.98 5.10
C LEU A 173 8.16 -12.34 5.56
N GLN A 174 8.74 -12.95 6.60
CA GLN A 174 8.29 -14.21 7.16
C GLN A 174 6.92 -14.04 7.87
N ASP A 175 6.69 -12.92 8.54
CA ASP A 175 5.40 -12.61 9.15
C ASP A 175 4.31 -12.46 8.08
N GLY A 176 4.66 -11.85 6.93
CA GLY A 176 3.78 -11.75 5.76
C GLY A 176 3.64 -13.06 4.99
N ALA A 177 4.63 -13.95 5.02
CA ALA A 177 4.54 -15.22 4.29
C ALA A 177 3.48 -16.15 4.87
N ALA A 178 3.22 -16.10 6.17
CA ALA A 178 2.13 -16.82 6.79
C ALA A 178 0.76 -16.30 6.34
N SER A 179 0.59 -14.96 6.27
CA SER A 179 -0.62 -14.32 5.73
C SER A 179 -0.70 -14.41 4.20
N ALA A 180 0.42 -14.22 3.51
CA ALA A 180 0.49 -14.34 2.05
C ALA A 180 0.28 -15.77 1.54
N SER A 181 0.50 -16.80 2.38
CA SER A 181 0.13 -18.17 2.03
C SER A 181 -1.39 -18.35 1.97
N LEU A 182 -2.14 -17.62 2.77
CA LEU A 182 -3.60 -17.54 2.70
C LEU A 182 -4.05 -16.78 1.44
N GLY A 183 -3.44 -15.64 1.12
CA GLY A 183 -3.74 -14.87 -0.09
C GLY A 183 -3.33 -15.60 -1.39
N ARG A 184 -2.22 -16.35 -1.39
CA ARG A 184 -1.84 -17.19 -2.54
C ARG A 184 -2.79 -18.37 -2.77
N GLN A 185 -3.48 -18.85 -1.74
CA GLN A 185 -4.49 -19.90 -1.87
C GLN A 185 -5.76 -19.41 -2.57
N GLN A 186 -6.00 -18.11 -2.61
CA GLN A 186 -7.15 -17.51 -3.30
C GLN A 186 -6.93 -17.27 -4.79
N ARG A 187 -5.70 -17.37 -5.30
CA ARG A 187 -5.40 -17.16 -6.72
C ARG A 187 -5.79 -18.36 -7.57
N VAL A 188 -6.78 -18.15 -8.40
CA VAL A 188 -7.28 -19.18 -9.34
C VAL A 188 -6.37 -19.21 -10.57
N ARG A 189 -5.92 -20.40 -10.98
CA ARG A 189 -5.15 -20.62 -12.21
C ARG A 189 -6.00 -21.29 -13.27
N PRO A 190 -5.80 -20.95 -14.55
CA PRO A 190 -6.52 -21.59 -15.66
C PRO A 190 -6.33 -23.12 -15.65
N GLY A 191 -7.40 -23.85 -15.98
CA GLY A 191 -7.35 -25.29 -16.13
C GLY A 191 -7.26 -26.10 -14.83
N GLN A 192 -7.25 -25.44 -13.66
CA GLN A 192 -7.27 -26.12 -12.37
C GLN A 192 -8.69 -26.15 -11.77
N ARG A 193 -8.95 -27.19 -10.97
CA ARG A 193 -10.18 -27.29 -10.17
C ARG A 193 -9.84 -26.96 -8.73
N TYR A 194 -10.62 -26.06 -8.15
CA TYR A 194 -10.49 -25.65 -6.77
C TYR A 194 -11.74 -26.04 -6.00
N ARG A 195 -11.57 -26.45 -4.76
CA ARG A 195 -12.67 -26.52 -3.81
C ARG A 195 -12.75 -25.18 -3.10
N TRP A 196 -13.91 -24.76 -2.68
CA TRP A 196 -14.10 -23.51 -1.95
C TRP A 196 -13.18 -23.36 -0.74
N ARG A 197 -12.94 -24.45 0.00
CA ARG A 197 -11.99 -24.48 1.10
C ARG A 197 -10.54 -24.20 0.67
N ASP A 198 -10.18 -24.54 -0.56
CA ASP A 198 -8.82 -24.33 -1.09
C ASP A 198 -8.62 -22.87 -1.49
N LEU A 199 -9.73 -22.11 -1.58
CA LEU A 199 -9.79 -20.66 -1.81
C LEU A 199 -10.04 -19.89 -0.50
N GLY A 200 -9.90 -20.54 0.66
CA GLY A 200 -10.05 -19.89 1.97
C GLY A 200 -11.47 -19.82 2.51
N PHE A 201 -12.47 -20.31 1.76
CA PHE A 201 -13.86 -20.26 2.21
C PHE A 201 -14.17 -21.37 3.23
N ARG A 202 -14.80 -20.98 4.31
CA ARG A 202 -15.29 -21.90 5.35
C ARG A 202 -16.76 -22.26 5.09
N THR A 203 -17.16 -23.42 5.57
CA THR A 203 -18.58 -23.79 5.55
C THR A 203 -19.38 -22.75 6.32
N SER A 204 -20.37 -22.17 5.66
CA SER A 204 -21.28 -21.18 6.25
C SER A 204 -22.70 -21.73 6.22
N SER A 205 -23.49 -21.45 7.25
CA SER A 205 -24.91 -21.76 7.30
C SER A 205 -25.70 -20.45 7.33
N LEU A 206 -26.62 -20.30 6.38
CA LEU A 206 -27.59 -19.20 6.36
C LEU A 206 -28.82 -19.64 7.15
N LYS A 207 -29.21 -18.89 8.17
CA LYS A 207 -30.43 -19.11 8.96
C LYS A 207 -31.34 -17.90 8.78
N GLY A 208 -32.60 -18.18 8.51
CA GLY A 208 -33.66 -17.17 8.46
C GLY A 208 -34.36 -17.07 7.11
N SER A 209 -35.47 -16.39 7.08
CA SER A 209 -36.32 -16.18 5.91
C SER A 209 -35.88 -15.02 5.00
N ASN A 210 -34.85 -14.29 5.37
CA ASN A 210 -34.34 -13.17 4.57
C ASN A 210 -33.13 -13.65 3.74
N PRO A 211 -33.19 -13.60 2.40
CA PRO A 211 -32.08 -14.01 1.55
C PRO A 211 -30.90 -13.07 1.75
N GLN A 212 -29.90 -13.55 2.47
CA GLN A 212 -28.60 -12.87 2.54
C GLN A 212 -27.80 -13.28 1.31
N ALA A 213 -27.22 -12.29 0.63
CA ALA A 213 -26.28 -12.55 -0.43
C ALA A 213 -25.01 -13.20 0.18
N PHE A 214 -24.54 -14.25 -0.47
CA PHE A 214 -23.27 -14.89 -0.14
C PHE A 214 -22.25 -14.45 -1.18
N GLU A 215 -21.32 -13.60 -0.75
CA GLU A 215 -20.26 -13.10 -1.61
C GLU A 215 -19.03 -14.01 -1.48
N LEU A 216 -18.47 -14.38 -2.61
CA LEU A 216 -17.28 -15.20 -2.73
C LEU A 216 -16.26 -14.43 -3.55
N ASP A 217 -15.31 -13.81 -2.88
CA ASP A 217 -14.22 -13.10 -3.52
C ASP A 217 -13.06 -14.04 -3.81
N PHE A 218 -12.55 -14.02 -5.02
CA PHE A 218 -11.34 -14.71 -5.40
C PHE A 218 -10.52 -13.87 -6.39
N GLU A 219 -9.21 -13.92 -6.26
CA GLU A 219 -8.31 -13.19 -7.12
C GLU A 219 -7.90 -14.02 -8.35
N LEU A 220 -7.93 -13.37 -9.49
CA LEU A 220 -7.30 -13.87 -10.71
C LEU A 220 -5.85 -13.36 -10.76
N PRO A 221 -4.89 -14.16 -11.26
CA PRO A 221 -3.54 -13.66 -11.49
C PRO A 221 -3.56 -12.44 -12.42
N PRO A 222 -2.67 -11.46 -12.22
CA PRO A 222 -2.64 -10.24 -13.04
C PRO A 222 -2.30 -10.48 -14.52
N ASP A 223 -1.73 -11.64 -14.83
CA ASP A 223 -1.43 -12.14 -16.18
C ASP A 223 -2.55 -13.01 -16.77
N PHE A 224 -3.70 -13.09 -16.07
CA PHE A 224 -4.83 -13.88 -16.52
C PHE A 224 -5.62 -13.15 -17.60
N TYR A 225 -5.48 -13.60 -18.82
CA TYR A 225 -6.31 -13.12 -19.92
C TYR A 225 -7.64 -13.88 -19.96
N VAL A 226 -8.74 -13.16 -19.81
CA VAL A 226 -10.08 -13.70 -19.99
C VAL A 226 -10.52 -13.42 -21.41
N SER A 227 -10.61 -14.45 -22.26
CA SER A 227 -11.19 -14.31 -23.60
C SER A 227 -12.71 -14.10 -23.49
N GLU A 228 -13.31 -13.46 -24.51
CA GLU A 228 -14.77 -13.25 -24.55
C GLU A 228 -15.57 -14.55 -24.44
N ASP A 229 -14.99 -15.68 -24.88
CA ASP A 229 -15.59 -17.02 -24.81
C ASP A 229 -15.22 -17.80 -23.54
N ALA A 230 -14.52 -17.16 -22.58
CA ALA A 230 -14.09 -17.86 -21.38
C ALA A 230 -15.30 -18.27 -20.51
N GLN A 231 -15.34 -19.54 -20.12
CA GLN A 231 -16.38 -20.08 -19.26
C GLN A 231 -15.80 -20.46 -17.91
N VAL A 232 -16.42 -19.96 -16.84
CA VAL A 232 -16.17 -20.41 -15.47
C VAL A 232 -17.28 -21.40 -15.10
N ARG A 233 -16.91 -22.65 -14.82
CA ARG A 233 -17.85 -23.67 -14.38
C ARG A 233 -17.88 -23.75 -12.87
N LEU A 234 -18.99 -23.34 -12.25
CA LEU A 234 -19.23 -23.41 -10.81
C LEU A 234 -20.12 -24.64 -10.50
N SER A 235 -19.70 -25.44 -9.54
CA SER A 235 -20.54 -26.51 -8.96
C SER A 235 -20.83 -26.19 -7.52
N LEU A 236 -22.09 -25.90 -7.21
CA LEU A 236 -22.57 -25.62 -5.85
C LEU A 236 -23.33 -26.84 -5.34
N SER A 237 -22.92 -27.35 -4.18
CA SER A 237 -23.69 -28.35 -3.44
C SER A 237 -24.18 -27.70 -2.15
N PHE A 238 -25.49 -27.72 -1.93
CA PHE A 238 -26.08 -27.16 -0.73
C PHE A 238 -27.06 -28.16 -0.13
N ALA A 239 -27.16 -28.14 1.18
CA ALA A 239 -28.18 -28.90 1.92
C ALA A 239 -29.08 -27.88 2.61
N TYR A 240 -30.38 -28.12 2.54
CA TYR A 240 -31.38 -27.37 3.31
C TYR A 240 -32.03 -28.28 4.30
N GLY A 241 -32.23 -27.78 5.52
CA GLY A 241 -33.03 -28.47 6.54
C GLY A 241 -34.43 -27.87 6.54
N ALA A 242 -35.42 -28.76 6.69
CA ALA A 242 -36.80 -28.37 6.94
C ALA A 242 -37.00 -28.05 8.42
#